data_5b94f717854bd328495b7982517279a6
#
_entry.id   5b94f717854bd328495b7982517279a6
#
_cell.length_a   1.000
_cell.length_b   1.000
_cell.length_c   1.000
_cell.angle_alpha   90.00
_cell.angle_beta   90.00
_cell.angle_gamma   90.00
#
_symmetry.space_group_name_H-M   'P 1'
#
loop_
_entity.id
_entity.type
_entity.pdbx_description
1 polymer ?
#
loop_
_entity_poly.entity_id
_entity_poly.type
_entity_poly.pdbx_seq_one_letter_code
_entity_poly.pdbx_strand_id
1 'polypeptide(L)'
;MDAERARGVTYLELIAVATILMILASAILPMGRVAVQRQREIELRRELRTMRRAIDQYKLAVEQGQVGGTDVKLGSEGYPEELETLVKGVKRVGTVDRKLKFLRRIPVDPMTGTAEWGLRCYQDDPDSTSWCGDNVWDVYSKSTAKGLDGTTYNTW
;
A
#
# COMPACT_ATOMS: atom_id res chain seq x y z
N MET A 1 6.99 67.44 -7.78
CA MET A 1 8.05 66.42 -7.58
C MET A 1 8.00 66.01 -6.13
N ASP A 2 7.15 65.02 -5.84
CA ASP A 2 6.97 64.51 -4.48
C ASP A 2 8.08 63.50 -4.19
N ALA A 3 8.97 63.88 -3.29
CA ALA A 3 10.02 63.01 -2.80
C ALA A 3 9.35 61.95 -1.91
N GLU A 4 9.19 60.75 -2.44
CA GLU A 4 8.74 59.57 -1.73
C GLU A 4 9.73 59.29 -0.57
N ARG A 5 9.31 59.58 0.67
CA ARG A 5 10.07 59.34 1.90
C ARG A 5 10.18 57.82 2.06
N ALA A 6 11.31 57.27 1.66
CA ALA A 6 11.68 55.91 2.00
C ALA A 6 11.67 55.77 3.54
N ARG A 7 10.63 55.19 4.14
CA ARG A 7 10.55 54.86 5.56
C ARG A 7 11.47 53.68 5.80
N GLY A 8 12.59 53.93 6.47
CA GLY A 8 13.49 52.89 6.94
C GLY A 8 12.79 52.01 8.01
N VAL A 9 12.92 50.69 7.90
CA VAL A 9 12.41 49.71 8.88
C VAL A 9 13.26 49.82 10.15
N THR A 10 12.61 49.94 11.30
CA THR A 10 13.30 49.98 12.60
C THR A 10 13.75 48.56 13.00
N TYR A 11 14.85 48.47 13.78
CA TYR A 11 15.36 47.18 14.30
C TYR A 11 14.31 46.42 15.10
N LEU A 12 13.48 47.13 15.87
CA LEU A 12 12.38 46.59 16.65
C LEU A 12 11.28 45.99 15.75
N GLU A 13 10.96 46.65 14.66
CA GLU A 13 9.98 46.16 13.67
C GLU A 13 10.48 44.89 12.99
N LEU A 14 11.77 44.84 12.65
CA LEU A 14 12.39 43.64 12.04
C LEU A 14 12.34 42.46 13.01
N ILE A 15 12.63 42.64 14.32
CA ILE A 15 12.53 41.60 15.33
C ILE A 15 11.07 41.12 15.47
N ALA A 16 10.12 42.06 15.51
CA ALA A 16 8.71 41.73 15.64
C ALA A 16 8.23 40.88 14.46
N VAL A 17 8.55 41.28 13.22
CA VAL A 17 8.21 40.51 12.00
C VAL A 17 8.88 39.14 11.99
N ALA A 18 10.17 39.06 12.34
CA ALA A 18 10.89 37.78 12.41
C ALA A 18 10.27 36.83 13.44
N THR A 19 9.86 37.36 14.60
CA THR A 19 9.20 36.55 15.64
C THR A 19 7.85 35.99 15.14
N ILE A 20 7.03 36.82 14.51
CA ILE A 20 5.74 36.37 13.93
C ILE A 20 5.97 35.32 12.89
N LEU A 21 6.92 35.52 11.97
CA LEU A 21 7.24 34.53 10.93
C LEU A 21 7.73 33.21 11.53
N MET A 22 8.51 33.25 12.61
CA MET A 22 9.00 32.06 13.29
C MET A 22 7.87 31.26 13.94
N ILE A 23 6.89 31.93 14.55
CA ILE A 23 5.69 31.31 15.13
C ILE A 23 4.85 30.67 14.04
N LEU A 24 4.61 31.35 12.93
CA LEU A 24 3.87 30.80 11.79
C LEU A 24 4.59 29.61 11.16
N ALA A 25 5.90 29.70 10.96
CA ALA A 25 6.71 28.63 10.40
C ALA A 25 6.67 27.36 11.28
N SER A 26 6.61 27.51 12.60
CA SER A 26 6.57 26.35 13.52
C SER A 26 5.31 25.48 13.37
N ALA A 27 4.19 26.06 12.93
CA ALA A 27 2.94 25.35 12.72
C ALA A 27 2.89 24.57 11.39
N ILE A 28 3.68 24.97 10.39
CA ILE A 28 3.66 24.37 9.04
C ILE A 28 4.28 22.97 9.06
N LEU A 29 5.34 22.75 9.82
CA LEU A 29 6.07 21.48 9.86
C LEU A 29 5.21 20.28 10.28
N PRO A 30 4.43 20.32 11.38
CA PRO A 30 3.59 19.20 11.79
C PRO A 30 2.47 18.92 10.78
N MET A 31 1.88 19.95 10.17
CA MET A 31 0.83 19.76 9.16
C MET A 31 1.35 19.05 7.90
N GLY A 32 2.57 19.38 7.47
CA GLY A 32 3.18 18.71 6.32
C GLY A 32 3.40 17.22 6.55
N ARG A 33 3.82 16.81 7.75
CA ARG A 33 4.02 15.37 8.07
C ARG A 33 2.71 14.59 8.03
N VAL A 34 1.64 15.14 8.59
CA VAL A 34 0.31 14.51 8.57
C VAL A 34 -0.22 14.38 7.14
N ALA A 35 -0.03 15.39 6.29
CA ALA A 35 -0.45 15.34 4.89
C ALA A 35 0.28 14.25 4.11
N VAL A 36 1.60 14.12 4.27
CA VAL A 36 2.40 13.07 3.64
C VAL A 36 1.99 11.68 4.15
N GLN A 37 1.79 11.52 5.46
CA GLN A 37 1.34 10.25 6.03
C GLN A 37 -0.02 9.85 5.46
N ARG A 38 -0.99 10.77 5.42
CA ARG A 38 -2.31 10.51 4.83
C ARG A 38 -2.22 10.05 3.38
N GLN A 39 -1.34 10.68 2.58
CA GLN A 39 -1.14 10.27 1.19
C GLN A 39 -0.63 8.83 1.08
N ARG A 40 0.36 8.46 1.90
CA ARG A 40 0.88 7.09 1.94
C ARG A 40 -0.18 6.08 2.39
N GLU A 41 -1.03 6.42 3.35
CA GLU A 41 -2.12 5.57 3.82
C GLU A 41 -3.17 5.32 2.73
N ILE A 42 -3.52 6.35 1.96
CA ILE A 42 -4.43 6.21 0.82
C ILE A 42 -3.83 5.28 -0.23
N GLU A 43 -2.53 5.43 -0.53
CA GLU A 43 -1.82 4.58 -1.47
C GLU A 43 -1.74 3.14 -0.96
N LEU A 44 -1.40 2.91 0.32
CA LEU A 44 -1.39 1.58 0.93
C LEU A 44 -2.74 0.87 0.76
N ARG A 45 -3.83 1.54 1.12
CA ARG A 45 -5.19 0.98 0.97
C ARG A 45 -5.56 0.69 -0.49
N ARG A 46 -5.04 1.48 -1.42
CA ARG A 46 -5.22 1.24 -2.85
C ARG A 46 -4.49 -0.02 -3.31
N GLU A 47 -3.21 -0.16 -2.93
CA GLU A 47 -2.40 -1.31 -3.32
C GLU A 47 -2.91 -2.62 -2.68
N LEU A 48 -3.29 -2.61 -1.41
CA LEU A 48 -3.95 -3.74 -0.75
C LEU A 48 -5.21 -4.18 -1.51
N ARG A 49 -6.09 -3.23 -1.85
CA ARG A 49 -7.30 -3.54 -2.65
C ARG A 49 -6.98 -4.08 -4.03
N THR A 50 -5.91 -3.61 -4.65
CA THR A 50 -5.48 -4.09 -5.98
C THR A 50 -5.02 -5.54 -5.90
N MET A 51 -4.22 -5.90 -4.90
CA MET A 51 -3.77 -7.27 -4.69
C MET A 51 -4.90 -8.21 -4.29
N ARG A 52 -5.74 -7.82 -3.33
CA ARG A 52 -6.91 -8.61 -2.90
C ARG A 52 -7.83 -8.92 -4.08
N ARG A 53 -8.13 -7.92 -4.93
CA ARG A 53 -8.91 -8.14 -6.15
C ARG A 53 -8.25 -9.12 -7.12
N ALA A 54 -6.92 -9.08 -7.25
CA ALA A 54 -6.21 -10.01 -8.12
C ALA A 54 -6.25 -11.44 -7.58
N ILE A 55 -6.16 -11.62 -6.25
CA ILE A 55 -6.34 -12.90 -5.56
C ILE A 55 -7.76 -13.43 -5.79
N ASP A 56 -8.78 -12.59 -5.61
CA ASP A 56 -10.18 -12.95 -5.83
C ASP A 56 -10.45 -13.33 -7.30
N GLN A 57 -9.87 -12.60 -8.25
CA GLN A 57 -9.98 -12.92 -9.67
C GLN A 57 -9.31 -14.25 -10.01
N TYR A 58 -8.17 -14.57 -9.39
CA TYR A 58 -7.54 -15.88 -9.55
C TYR A 58 -8.45 -17.00 -9.03
N LYS A 59 -8.98 -16.84 -7.80
CA LYS A 59 -9.94 -17.78 -7.19
C LYS A 59 -11.13 -18.01 -8.12
N LEU A 60 -11.74 -16.93 -8.60
CA LEU A 60 -12.88 -17.01 -9.51
C LEU A 60 -12.53 -17.74 -10.83
N ALA A 61 -11.33 -17.51 -11.38
CA ALA A 61 -10.88 -18.21 -12.59
C ALA A 61 -10.70 -19.72 -12.37
N VAL A 62 -10.25 -20.12 -11.16
CA VAL A 62 -10.17 -21.53 -10.76
C VAL A 62 -11.58 -22.14 -10.65
N GLU A 63 -12.50 -21.47 -9.95
CA GLU A 63 -13.90 -21.92 -9.78
C GLU A 63 -14.64 -22.06 -11.12
N GLN A 64 -14.35 -21.17 -12.07
CA GLN A 64 -14.91 -21.24 -13.43
C GLN A 64 -14.23 -22.29 -14.32
N GLY A 65 -13.24 -23.03 -13.79
CA GLY A 65 -12.50 -24.02 -14.58
C GLY A 65 -11.61 -23.43 -15.68
N GLN A 66 -11.34 -22.12 -15.63
CA GLN A 66 -10.43 -21.46 -16.58
C GLN A 66 -8.96 -21.73 -16.25
N VAL A 67 -8.66 -22.01 -14.99
CA VAL A 67 -7.36 -22.42 -14.45
C VAL A 67 -7.53 -23.77 -13.77
N GLY A 68 -6.63 -24.71 -14.04
CA GLY A 68 -6.74 -26.07 -13.48
C GLY A 68 -5.50 -26.90 -13.80
N GLY A 69 -5.57 -28.17 -13.46
CA GLY A 69 -4.47 -29.11 -13.67
C GLY A 69 -3.33 -28.90 -12.68
N THR A 70 -2.09 -28.93 -13.17
CA THR A 70 -0.87 -28.79 -12.36
C THR A 70 -0.63 -27.37 -11.82
N ASP A 71 -1.37 -26.38 -12.32
CA ASP A 71 -1.20 -24.98 -11.93
C ASP A 71 -2.04 -24.61 -10.68
N VAL A 72 -2.85 -25.56 -10.15
CA VAL A 72 -3.61 -25.41 -8.92
C VAL A 72 -3.17 -26.51 -7.94
N LYS A 73 -2.56 -26.11 -6.83
CA LYS A 73 -2.13 -27.02 -5.77
C LYS A 73 -3.34 -27.63 -5.07
N LEU A 74 -3.31 -28.94 -4.86
CA LEU A 74 -4.32 -29.63 -4.03
C LEU A 74 -4.26 -29.07 -2.59
N GLY A 75 -5.41 -28.67 -2.04
CA GLY A 75 -5.50 -28.06 -0.70
C GLY A 75 -5.25 -26.55 -0.66
N SER A 76 -5.03 -25.90 -1.81
CA SER A 76 -4.91 -24.42 -1.87
C SER A 76 -6.25 -23.70 -1.78
N GLU A 77 -7.37 -24.42 -1.66
CA GLU A 77 -8.73 -23.87 -1.68
C GLU A 77 -9.02 -23.00 -2.92
N GLY A 78 -8.23 -23.18 -3.98
CA GLY A 78 -8.33 -22.41 -5.23
C GLY A 78 -7.68 -21.03 -5.17
N TYR A 79 -6.91 -20.72 -4.14
CA TYR A 79 -6.09 -19.52 -4.03
C TYR A 79 -4.68 -19.74 -4.61
N PRO A 80 -3.98 -18.67 -5.03
CA PRO A 80 -2.63 -18.82 -5.55
C PRO A 80 -1.64 -19.28 -4.46
N GLU A 81 -0.65 -20.05 -4.83
CA GLU A 81 0.39 -20.53 -3.92
C GLU A 81 1.31 -19.38 -3.48
N GLU A 82 1.62 -18.46 -4.38
CA GLU A 82 2.49 -17.31 -4.16
C GLU A 82 1.94 -16.07 -4.89
N LEU A 83 2.31 -14.86 -4.42
CA LEU A 83 1.95 -13.61 -5.13
C LEU A 83 2.53 -13.53 -6.54
N GLU A 84 3.70 -14.12 -6.76
CA GLU A 84 4.37 -14.19 -8.05
C GLU A 84 3.53 -14.92 -9.10
N THR A 85 2.71 -15.88 -8.70
CA THR A 85 1.79 -16.59 -9.58
C THR A 85 0.82 -15.65 -10.28
N LEU A 86 0.36 -14.59 -9.58
CA LEU A 86 -0.52 -13.57 -10.14
C LEU A 86 0.15 -12.74 -11.25
N VAL A 87 1.48 -12.55 -11.16
CA VAL A 87 2.28 -11.78 -12.12
C VAL A 87 2.77 -12.65 -13.28
N LYS A 88 3.33 -13.84 -12.97
CA LYS A 88 3.81 -14.79 -13.97
C LYS A 88 2.67 -15.31 -14.83
N GLY A 89 1.48 -15.41 -14.23
CA GLY A 89 0.27 -15.95 -14.82
C GLY A 89 0.27 -17.46 -14.90
N VAL A 90 -0.93 -18.03 -15.00
CA VAL A 90 -1.22 -19.46 -15.08
C VAL A 90 -1.78 -19.84 -16.43
N LYS A 91 -1.61 -21.09 -16.84
CA LYS A 91 -2.12 -21.58 -18.12
C LYS A 91 -3.64 -21.63 -18.09
N ARG A 92 -4.26 -21.13 -19.15
CA ARG A 92 -5.71 -21.24 -19.34
C ARG A 92 -6.05 -22.62 -19.86
N VAL A 93 -7.00 -23.28 -19.24
CA VAL A 93 -7.52 -24.59 -19.68
C VAL A 93 -8.05 -24.48 -21.12
N GLY A 94 -7.73 -25.46 -21.96
CA GLY A 94 -8.16 -25.50 -23.37
C GLY A 94 -7.37 -24.62 -24.33
N THR A 95 -6.25 -24.00 -23.89
CA THR A 95 -5.37 -23.21 -24.78
C THR A 95 -3.92 -23.62 -24.61
N VAL A 96 -3.14 -23.68 -25.70
CA VAL A 96 -1.76 -24.20 -25.67
C VAL A 96 -0.77 -23.16 -25.11
N ASP A 97 -0.99 -21.85 -25.36
CA ASP A 97 0.02 -20.81 -25.05
C ASP A 97 -0.52 -19.54 -24.37
N ARG A 98 -1.80 -19.53 -23.99
CA ARG A 98 -2.37 -18.35 -23.34
C ARG A 98 -2.29 -18.46 -21.81
N LYS A 99 -1.55 -17.52 -21.19
CA LYS A 99 -1.53 -17.36 -19.75
C LYS A 99 -2.52 -16.29 -19.31
N LEU A 100 -3.23 -16.55 -18.22
CA LEU A 100 -4.02 -15.56 -17.49
C LEU A 100 -3.11 -14.90 -16.47
N LYS A 101 -2.98 -13.57 -16.55
CA LYS A 101 -2.25 -12.75 -15.58
C LYS A 101 -3.24 -11.87 -14.85
N PHE A 102 -3.08 -11.75 -13.54
CA PHE A 102 -3.99 -11.04 -12.66
C PHE A 102 -3.37 -9.74 -12.11
N LEU A 103 -2.02 -9.70 -12.05
CA LEU A 103 -1.25 -8.52 -11.72
C LEU A 103 -0.20 -8.25 -12.80
N ARG A 104 0.11 -6.96 -13.03
CA ARG A 104 1.23 -6.57 -13.89
C ARG A 104 2.56 -6.68 -13.16
N ARG A 105 2.57 -6.32 -11.89
CA ARG A 105 3.71 -6.38 -10.96
C ARG A 105 3.19 -6.41 -9.54
N ILE A 106 3.95 -6.94 -8.60
CA ILE A 106 3.70 -6.78 -7.17
C ILE A 106 3.97 -5.32 -6.83
N PRO A 107 3.00 -4.58 -6.24
CA PRO A 107 3.19 -3.19 -5.88
C PRO A 107 4.18 -3.05 -4.72
N VAL A 108 4.78 -1.86 -4.60
CA VAL A 108 5.65 -1.50 -3.48
C VAL A 108 4.78 -1.01 -2.33
N ASP A 109 5.02 -1.51 -1.12
CA ASP A 109 4.36 -1.01 0.09
C ASP A 109 4.90 0.40 0.41
N PRO A 110 4.06 1.45 0.43
CA PRO A 110 4.49 2.82 0.70
C PRO A 110 4.97 3.05 2.14
N MET A 111 4.69 2.10 3.06
CA MET A 111 5.11 2.18 4.46
C MET A 111 6.49 1.58 4.70
N THR A 112 6.82 0.47 4.03
CA THR A 112 8.13 -0.20 4.15
C THR A 112 9.09 0.21 3.05
N GLY A 113 8.59 0.68 1.89
CA GLY A 113 9.39 1.00 0.71
C GLY A 113 9.86 -0.23 -0.07
N THR A 114 9.36 -1.42 0.25
CA THR A 114 9.70 -2.69 -0.41
C THR A 114 8.46 -3.35 -1.03
N ALA A 115 8.67 -4.29 -1.96
CA ALA A 115 7.59 -5.09 -2.52
C ALA A 115 7.33 -6.37 -1.69
N GLU A 116 7.75 -6.37 -0.43
CA GLU A 116 7.56 -7.47 0.49
C GLU A 116 6.30 -7.27 1.33
N TRP A 117 5.32 -8.13 1.12
CA TRP A 117 4.05 -8.12 1.84
C TRP A 117 3.99 -9.24 2.87
N GLY A 118 3.25 -9.04 3.93
CA GLY A 118 2.82 -10.13 4.80
C GLY A 118 1.72 -10.92 4.10
N LEU A 119 1.72 -12.24 4.27
CA LEU A 119 0.78 -13.16 3.64
C LEU A 119 -0.05 -13.86 4.70
N ARG A 120 -1.30 -14.16 4.38
CA ARG A 120 -2.18 -15.02 5.18
C ARG A 120 -2.78 -16.10 4.30
N CYS A 121 -2.89 -17.28 4.85
CA CYS A 121 -3.61 -18.38 4.25
C CYS A 121 -5.11 -18.28 4.54
N TYR A 122 -5.91 -18.99 3.79
CA TYR A 122 -7.34 -19.13 4.05
C TYR A 122 -7.63 -19.81 5.41
N GLN A 123 -6.72 -20.67 5.87
CA GLN A 123 -6.83 -21.39 7.14
C GLN A 123 -6.28 -20.60 8.35
N ASP A 124 -5.56 -19.49 8.11
CA ASP A 124 -4.98 -18.68 9.18
C ASP A 124 -6.05 -17.84 9.88
N ASP A 125 -5.81 -17.50 11.13
CA ASP A 125 -6.63 -16.52 11.84
C ASP A 125 -6.50 -15.14 11.18
N PRO A 126 -7.55 -14.31 11.17
CA PRO A 126 -7.55 -12.99 10.53
C PRO A 126 -6.42 -12.06 11.00
N ASP A 127 -5.96 -12.22 12.23
CA ASP A 127 -4.90 -11.43 12.85
C ASP A 127 -3.53 -12.12 12.80
N SER A 128 -3.43 -13.28 12.13
CA SER A 128 -2.18 -14.02 12.05
C SER A 128 -1.10 -13.20 11.34
N THR A 129 0.10 -13.22 11.90
CA THR A 129 1.32 -12.67 11.30
C THR A 129 2.26 -13.76 10.78
N SER A 130 1.90 -15.03 10.96
CA SER A 130 2.60 -16.18 10.40
C SER A 130 1.80 -16.76 9.24
N TRP A 131 2.49 -16.99 8.13
CA TRP A 131 1.91 -17.59 6.93
C TRP A 131 2.06 -19.12 6.97
N CYS A 132 1.00 -19.84 6.64
CA CYS A 132 1.01 -21.31 6.62
C CYS A 132 1.86 -21.91 5.48
N GLY A 133 2.15 -21.16 4.40
CA GLY A 133 2.95 -21.61 3.27
C GLY A 133 2.19 -22.36 2.18
N ASP A 134 0.88 -22.54 2.29
CA ASP A 134 0.09 -23.35 1.35
C ASP A 134 -0.63 -22.54 0.29
N ASN A 135 -1.12 -21.34 0.64
CA ASN A 135 -1.85 -20.48 -0.27
C ASN A 135 -1.76 -19.02 0.19
N VAL A 136 -2.15 -18.10 -0.70
CA VAL A 136 -2.25 -16.67 -0.40
C VAL A 136 -3.70 -16.25 -0.54
N TRP A 137 -4.38 -16.12 0.60
CA TRP A 137 -5.76 -15.64 0.69
C TRP A 137 -5.82 -14.13 0.90
N ASP A 138 -4.96 -13.59 1.78
CA ASP A 138 -4.90 -12.16 2.09
C ASP A 138 -3.47 -11.65 2.20
N VAL A 139 -3.33 -10.35 2.07
CA VAL A 139 -2.06 -9.63 2.16
C VAL A 139 -2.17 -8.44 3.10
N TYR A 140 -1.09 -8.13 3.81
CA TYR A 140 -1.01 -7.00 4.73
C TYR A 140 0.37 -6.34 4.68
N SER A 141 0.46 -5.08 5.15
CA SER A 141 1.75 -4.40 5.28
C SER A 141 2.58 -4.99 6.42
N LYS A 142 3.87 -5.21 6.21
CA LYS A 142 4.79 -5.64 7.29
C LYS A 142 5.16 -4.50 8.24
N SER A 143 4.69 -3.26 8.00
CA SER A 143 4.96 -2.12 8.87
C SER A 143 4.17 -2.19 10.18
N THR A 144 4.88 -2.10 11.30
CA THR A 144 4.28 -2.02 12.65
C THR A 144 4.01 -0.59 13.11
N ALA A 145 4.24 0.40 12.24
CA ALA A 145 3.96 1.80 12.54
C ALA A 145 2.45 2.04 12.65
N LYS A 146 2.07 3.10 13.37
CA LYS A 146 0.66 3.46 13.58
C LYS A 146 0.16 4.42 12.51
N GLY A 147 -1.03 4.15 12.03
CA GLY A 147 -1.79 5.03 11.16
C GLY A 147 -2.36 6.24 11.89
N LEU A 148 -2.89 7.19 11.12
CA LEU A 148 -3.56 8.38 11.64
C LEU A 148 -4.83 8.05 12.44
N ASP A 149 -5.42 6.88 12.20
CA ASP A 149 -6.56 6.34 12.94
C ASP A 149 -6.16 5.60 14.23
N GLY A 150 -4.86 5.47 14.51
CA GLY A 150 -4.29 4.80 15.68
C GLY A 150 -4.11 3.29 15.54
N THR A 151 -4.59 2.67 14.45
CA THR A 151 -4.35 1.25 14.15
C THR A 151 -2.95 1.03 13.59
N THR A 152 -2.41 -0.18 13.70
CA THR A 152 -1.12 -0.53 13.11
C THR A 152 -1.31 -1.00 11.67
N TYR A 153 -0.38 -0.64 10.76
CA TYR A 153 -0.52 -0.98 9.34
C TYR A 153 -0.52 -2.49 9.04
N ASN A 154 0.06 -3.31 9.92
CA ASN A 154 0.04 -4.77 9.78
C ASN A 154 -1.34 -5.40 10.04
N THR A 155 -2.31 -4.60 10.47
CA THR A 155 -3.72 -5.04 10.65
C THR A 155 -4.65 -4.60 9.52
N TRP A 156 -4.11 -3.89 8.51
CA TRP A 156 -4.90 -3.34 7.40
C TRP A 156 -5.12 -4.33 6.26
#